data_a4e002ed90418425e76c9956d26921e3
#
_entry.id   a4e002ed90418425e76c9956d26921e3
#
_cell.length_a   1.000
_cell.length_b   1.000
_cell.length_c   1.000
_cell.angle_alpha   90.00
_cell.angle_beta   90.00
_cell.angle_gamma   90.00
#
_symmetry.space_group_name_H-M   'P 1'
#
loop_
_entity.id
_entity.type
_entity.pdbx_description
1 polymer ?
#
loop_
_entity_poly.entity_id
_entity_poly.type
_entity_poly.pdbx_seq_one_letter_code
_entity_poly.pdbx_strand_id
1 'polypeptide(L)'
;MKRIIAIILAAIMVFSMAACAAKQTSDEPKTDAAQNDAQASTDAENTTEGAEPVTINLWSQFSDPNSTDGNYIAFYEALEALKTAMPEVNVVHEGTEQEAYKVKMKTSMAANELPDVFFNWGSATIKPYVDAELVLPLNDYLDDATMSRLLGGTTDNFTFDGKIYGLPYSVAVASLYANTALFEQYGLTIPTTYEELVTAVETFKENGITPIALGENTLWPGLMIYGIMAIRMAGTEYFNQAMSGAATFQTEELIQAAQYLQDLSEMGAFGDSVMSTSQDDAVAMIKQGKAAMMFMGSWLNGDCEADDSLVKGQVDVIKFPLLDGGSDNINEFHGGCGEGFFVSASTEHPKEAAAVVAFITEYMSKVQYAAGSGMPAWSADLSDVSDLNRLSVEIAELTADATGYVYWLDTISEGSAADSLKNEIAELIALQQTPEQFCADLDAIYLK
;
A
#
# COMPACT_ATOMS: atom_id res chain seq x y z
N MET A 1 -37.49 -5.87 -39.74
CA MET A 1 -36.12 -5.63 -40.18
C MET A 1 -35.14 -6.12 -39.15
N LYS A 2 -35.15 -7.41 -38.78
CA LYS A 2 -34.24 -8.06 -37.77
C LYS A 2 -33.86 -9.48 -38.19
N ARG A 3 -33.67 -9.77 -39.48
CA ARG A 3 -33.31 -11.13 -39.94
C ARG A 3 -32.37 -11.20 -41.15
N ILE A 4 -31.58 -10.14 -41.45
CA ILE A 4 -30.69 -10.10 -42.62
C ILE A 4 -29.21 -9.80 -42.29
N ILE A 5 -28.80 -9.76 -41.03
CA ILE A 5 -27.38 -9.46 -40.64
C ILE A 5 -26.61 -10.71 -40.14
N ALA A 6 -27.18 -11.90 -40.25
CA ALA A 6 -26.57 -13.13 -39.72
C ALA A 6 -25.91 -14.04 -40.78
N ILE A 7 -25.66 -13.61 -42.01
CA ILE A 7 -25.14 -14.48 -43.09
C ILE A 7 -23.81 -13.98 -43.74
N ILE A 8 -23.17 -12.95 -43.29
CA ILE A 8 -21.93 -12.43 -43.92
C ILE A 8 -20.65 -12.69 -43.07
N LEU A 9 -20.70 -13.41 -41.98
CA LEU A 9 -19.52 -13.68 -41.13
C LEU A 9 -19.03 -15.12 -41.12
N ALA A 10 -19.45 -15.95 -42.08
CA ALA A 10 -19.08 -17.39 -42.13
C ALA A 10 -18.29 -17.80 -43.40
N ALA A 11 -17.58 -16.92 -44.05
CA ALA A 11 -16.94 -17.22 -45.34
C ALA A 11 -15.46 -16.76 -45.49
N ILE A 12 -14.68 -16.63 -44.38
CA ILE A 12 -13.24 -16.32 -44.49
C ILE A 12 -12.46 -17.22 -43.48
N MET A 13 -12.64 -18.52 -43.51
CA MET A 13 -11.81 -19.47 -42.82
C MET A 13 -11.74 -20.81 -43.60
N VAL A 14 -11.30 -20.79 -44.78
CA VAL A 14 -10.73 -21.97 -45.46
C VAL A 14 -9.89 -21.44 -46.64
N PHE A 15 -8.60 -21.31 -46.49
CA PHE A 15 -7.58 -21.44 -47.54
C PHE A 15 -6.21 -21.09 -46.95
N SER A 16 -5.46 -22.12 -46.57
CA SER A 16 -4.01 -22.26 -46.83
C SER A 16 -3.41 -23.38 -45.95
N MET A 17 -3.67 -24.58 -46.40
CA MET A 17 -2.76 -25.71 -46.17
C MET A 17 -2.49 -26.27 -47.57
N ALA A 18 -1.30 -26.12 -48.06
CA ALA A 18 -0.56 -27.10 -48.86
C ALA A 18 0.70 -26.52 -49.50
N ALA A 19 1.69 -27.35 -49.54
CA ALA A 19 2.89 -27.32 -50.39
C ALA A 19 4.16 -26.85 -49.66
N CYS A 20 5.25 -27.56 -49.68
CA CYS A 20 5.58 -28.95 -50.05
C CYS A 20 7.04 -29.15 -49.61
N ALA A 21 7.34 -30.35 -49.24
CA ALA A 21 8.70 -30.85 -49.01
C ALA A 21 9.49 -30.91 -50.34
N ALA A 22 10.80 -30.61 -50.27
CA ALA A 22 11.78 -31.16 -51.20
C ALA A 22 13.13 -31.32 -50.55
N LYS A 23 13.61 -32.51 -50.64
CA LYS A 23 14.82 -33.16 -50.19
C LYS A 23 15.92 -33.00 -51.28
N GLN A 24 17.20 -32.90 -50.91
CA GLN A 24 18.35 -33.62 -51.50
C GLN A 24 19.64 -32.92 -51.09
N THR A 25 20.52 -33.57 -50.37
CA THR A 25 21.54 -34.61 -50.50
C THR A 25 22.89 -34.15 -51.05
N SER A 26 23.93 -34.47 -50.23
CA SER A 26 25.32 -34.85 -50.54
C SER A 26 26.23 -33.79 -51.20
N ASP A 27 27.46 -33.57 -50.73
CA ASP A 27 28.61 -34.47 -50.65
C ASP A 27 29.78 -33.86 -49.84
N GLU A 28 30.44 -34.67 -49.06
CA GLU A 28 31.80 -34.42 -48.57
C GLU A 28 32.82 -34.64 -49.70
N PRO A 29 34.05 -34.10 -49.57
CA PRO A 29 35.15 -35.05 -49.25
C PRO A 29 36.18 -34.52 -48.24
N LYS A 30 36.74 -35.48 -47.53
CA LYS A 30 37.89 -35.41 -46.63
C LYS A 30 39.17 -35.12 -47.38
N THR A 31 40.17 -34.47 -46.75
CA THR A 31 41.60 -34.90 -46.76
C THR A 31 42.39 -34.18 -45.63
N ASP A 32 42.96 -35.00 -44.83
CA ASP A 32 44.20 -35.15 -44.07
C ASP A 32 45.19 -33.98 -43.81
N ALA A 33 45.49 -33.92 -42.53
CA ALA A 33 46.75 -33.84 -41.79
C ALA A 33 47.95 -32.97 -42.23
N ALA A 34 48.38 -32.13 -41.26
CA ALA A 34 49.76 -32.13 -40.80
C ALA A 34 49.98 -31.29 -39.56
N GLN A 35 50.59 -31.82 -38.53
CA GLN A 35 51.13 -31.20 -37.33
C GLN A 35 52.18 -30.14 -37.69
N ASN A 36 52.19 -29.03 -36.88
CA ASN A 36 53.46 -28.50 -36.39
C ASN A 36 53.28 -27.65 -35.13
N ASP A 37 54.05 -27.94 -34.11
CA ASP A 37 54.30 -27.24 -32.89
C ASP A 37 54.83 -25.81 -33.14
N ALA A 38 54.32 -24.82 -32.45
CA ALA A 38 55.11 -23.66 -32.03
C ALA A 38 54.40 -22.96 -30.84
N GLN A 39 55.04 -23.02 -29.70
CA GLN A 39 54.77 -22.38 -28.46
C GLN A 39 54.99 -20.85 -28.59
N ALA A 40 53.98 -20.08 -28.34
CA ALA A 40 54.14 -18.64 -28.04
C ALA A 40 53.06 -18.23 -27.03
N SER A 41 53.53 -17.90 -25.84
CA SER A 41 52.80 -17.19 -24.80
C SER A 41 52.33 -15.81 -25.29
N THR A 42 51.04 -15.61 -25.26
CA THR A 42 50.48 -14.24 -25.27
C THR A 42 49.39 -14.16 -24.24
N ASP A 43 49.54 -13.18 -23.39
CA ASP A 43 48.56 -12.75 -22.39
C ASP A 43 47.15 -12.66 -23.02
N ALA A 44 46.27 -13.49 -22.52
CA ALA A 44 44.86 -13.36 -22.83
C ALA A 44 44.35 -12.24 -21.92
N GLU A 45 44.21 -11.05 -22.44
CA GLU A 45 43.23 -10.07 -21.93
C GLU A 45 41.87 -10.78 -21.90
N ASN A 46 41.43 -11.06 -20.70
CA ASN A 46 40.07 -11.57 -20.45
C ASN A 46 39.12 -10.41 -20.65
N THR A 47 38.77 -10.07 -21.88
CA THR A 47 37.60 -9.27 -22.19
C THR A 47 36.41 -10.18 -21.89
N THR A 48 35.83 -10.01 -20.71
CA THR A 48 34.48 -10.44 -20.42
C THR A 48 33.56 -9.74 -21.43
N GLU A 49 33.21 -10.44 -22.52
CA GLU A 49 32.02 -10.09 -23.29
C GLU A 49 30.89 -10.00 -22.30
N GLY A 50 30.31 -8.79 -22.16
CA GLY A 50 29.25 -8.54 -21.21
C GLY A 50 28.08 -9.49 -21.48
N ALA A 51 27.75 -10.31 -20.49
CA ALA A 51 26.53 -11.08 -20.52
C ALA A 51 25.36 -10.11 -20.75
N GLU A 52 24.37 -10.50 -21.57
CA GLU A 52 23.16 -9.68 -21.72
C GLU A 52 22.51 -9.48 -20.34
N PRO A 53 21.98 -8.27 -20.04
CA PRO A 53 21.34 -8.01 -18.76
C PRO A 53 20.19 -9.00 -18.52
N VAL A 54 20.08 -9.47 -17.28
CA VAL A 54 18.94 -10.28 -16.84
C VAL A 54 17.69 -9.41 -16.84
N THR A 55 16.62 -9.89 -17.45
CA THR A 55 15.34 -9.17 -17.46
C THR A 55 14.46 -9.62 -16.29
N ILE A 56 14.00 -8.67 -15.48
CA ILE A 56 13.08 -8.86 -14.36
C ILE A 56 11.77 -8.13 -14.69
N ASN A 57 10.67 -8.87 -14.80
CA ASN A 57 9.34 -8.31 -14.97
C ASN A 57 8.78 -7.90 -13.59
N LEU A 58 8.37 -6.65 -13.45
CA LEU A 58 7.86 -6.10 -12.20
C LEU A 58 6.46 -5.53 -12.40
N TRP A 59 5.50 -5.96 -11.57
CA TRP A 59 4.15 -5.38 -11.54
C TRP A 59 3.91 -4.61 -10.25
N SER A 60 3.27 -3.45 -10.37
CA SER A 60 2.88 -2.64 -9.21
C SER A 60 1.61 -1.83 -9.44
N GLN A 61 1.11 -1.22 -8.37
CA GLN A 61 0.03 -0.23 -8.43
C GLN A 61 0.49 1.14 -8.95
N PHE A 62 1.78 1.39 -9.06
CA PHE A 62 2.34 2.68 -9.48
C PHE A 62 2.21 2.84 -11.00
N SER A 63 1.03 3.30 -11.45
CA SER A 63 0.64 3.32 -12.86
C SER A 63 0.99 4.60 -13.61
N ASP A 64 1.23 5.73 -12.91
CA ASP A 64 1.49 7.03 -13.54
C ASP A 64 2.89 7.58 -13.17
N PRO A 65 3.84 7.60 -14.11
CA PRO A 65 5.18 8.17 -13.85
C PRO A 65 5.20 9.70 -13.69
N ASN A 66 4.08 10.37 -13.94
CA ASN A 66 3.95 11.82 -13.75
C ASN A 66 3.12 12.17 -12.51
N SER A 67 2.79 11.20 -11.70
CA SER A 67 2.08 11.42 -10.43
C SER A 67 2.87 12.36 -9.52
N THR A 68 2.15 13.19 -8.78
CA THR A 68 2.70 14.03 -7.72
C THR A 68 2.67 13.36 -6.35
N ASP A 69 2.11 12.16 -6.26
CA ASP A 69 2.13 11.35 -5.04
C ASP A 69 3.55 10.89 -4.73
N GLY A 70 4.00 11.08 -3.50
CA GLY A 70 5.37 10.79 -3.07
C GLY A 70 5.75 9.31 -3.16
N ASN A 71 4.78 8.39 -3.05
CA ASN A 71 5.05 6.96 -3.24
C ASN A 71 5.38 6.65 -4.70
N TYR A 72 4.62 7.24 -5.63
CA TYR A 72 4.89 7.11 -7.07
C TYR A 72 6.23 7.72 -7.44
N ILE A 73 6.52 8.94 -6.96
CA ILE A 73 7.82 9.61 -7.18
C ILE A 73 8.95 8.70 -6.70
N ALA A 74 8.90 8.24 -5.45
CA ALA A 74 9.93 7.39 -4.87
C ALA A 74 10.15 6.09 -5.63
N PHE A 75 9.07 5.47 -6.12
CA PHE A 75 9.15 4.24 -6.90
C PHE A 75 9.84 4.47 -8.26
N TYR A 76 9.44 5.49 -9.00
CA TYR A 76 10.05 5.76 -10.31
C TYR A 76 11.49 6.26 -10.18
N GLU A 77 11.82 7.01 -9.14
CA GLU A 77 13.21 7.37 -8.83
C GLU A 77 14.05 6.14 -8.48
N ALA A 78 13.49 5.18 -7.72
CA ALA A 78 14.16 3.91 -7.43
C ALA A 78 14.45 3.11 -8.70
N LEU A 79 13.50 3.02 -9.64
CA LEU A 79 13.70 2.36 -10.93
C LEU A 79 14.79 3.04 -11.77
N GLU A 80 14.87 4.35 -11.75
CA GLU A 80 15.92 5.08 -12.47
C GLU A 80 17.30 4.89 -11.82
N ALA A 81 17.39 4.97 -10.49
CA ALA A 81 18.62 4.74 -9.73
C ALA A 81 19.13 3.30 -9.90
N LEU A 82 18.22 2.34 -9.98
CA LEU A 82 18.55 0.91 -10.16
C LEU A 82 19.35 0.67 -11.44
N LYS A 83 19.06 1.38 -12.53
CA LYS A 83 19.81 1.25 -13.80
C LYS A 83 21.31 1.53 -13.66
N THR A 84 21.66 2.43 -12.72
CA THR A 84 23.07 2.73 -12.43
C THR A 84 23.66 1.79 -11.39
N ALA A 85 22.88 1.42 -10.40
CA ALA A 85 23.34 0.54 -9.30
C ALA A 85 23.48 -0.92 -9.72
N MET A 86 22.61 -1.39 -10.63
CA MET A 86 22.56 -2.78 -11.09
C MET A 86 22.48 -2.84 -12.63
N PRO A 87 23.55 -2.44 -13.35
CA PRO A 87 23.53 -2.37 -14.82
C PRO A 87 23.38 -3.73 -15.50
N GLU A 88 23.60 -4.83 -14.77
CA GLU A 88 23.40 -6.22 -15.21
C GLU A 88 21.93 -6.65 -15.15
N VAL A 89 21.03 -5.82 -14.61
CA VAL A 89 19.59 -6.12 -14.50
C VAL A 89 18.78 -5.10 -15.30
N ASN A 90 17.88 -5.60 -16.14
CA ASN A 90 16.90 -4.79 -16.85
C ASN A 90 15.51 -5.01 -16.26
N VAL A 91 14.95 -4.02 -15.55
CA VAL A 91 13.60 -4.12 -14.99
C VAL A 91 12.58 -3.63 -16.02
N VAL A 92 11.62 -4.51 -16.35
CA VAL A 92 10.45 -4.18 -17.18
C VAL A 92 9.25 -4.01 -16.26
N HIS A 93 8.83 -2.76 -16.05
CA HIS A 93 7.73 -2.44 -15.14
C HIS A 93 6.40 -2.33 -15.89
N GLU A 94 5.35 -2.92 -15.30
CA GLU A 94 3.95 -2.74 -15.67
C GLU A 94 3.17 -2.19 -14.46
N GLY A 95 2.70 -0.96 -14.57
CA GLY A 95 1.87 -0.28 -13.57
C GLY A 95 0.38 -0.42 -13.89
N THR A 96 -0.44 -0.66 -12.89
CA THR A 96 -1.92 -0.73 -13.01
C THR A 96 -2.51 0.07 -11.85
N GLU A 97 -3.57 0.84 -12.09
CA GLU A 97 -4.27 1.58 -11.05
C GLU A 97 -4.70 0.65 -9.89
N GLN A 98 -4.69 1.17 -8.65
CA GLN A 98 -4.76 0.39 -7.42
C GLN A 98 -5.91 -0.63 -7.38
N GLU A 99 -7.15 -0.23 -7.66
CA GLU A 99 -8.29 -1.15 -7.55
C GLU A 99 -8.28 -2.18 -8.69
N ALA A 100 -7.91 -1.77 -9.89
CA ALA A 100 -7.71 -2.68 -11.01
C ALA A 100 -6.53 -3.64 -10.76
N TYR A 101 -5.48 -3.16 -10.08
CA TYR A 101 -4.33 -3.97 -9.68
C TYR A 101 -4.71 -5.09 -8.70
N LYS A 102 -5.53 -4.81 -7.69
CA LYS A 102 -6.05 -5.83 -6.77
C LYS A 102 -6.78 -6.96 -7.51
N VAL A 103 -7.62 -6.60 -8.50
CA VAL A 103 -8.33 -7.59 -9.33
C VAL A 103 -7.36 -8.39 -10.21
N LYS A 104 -6.38 -7.72 -10.84
CA LYS A 104 -5.33 -8.34 -11.65
C LYS A 104 -4.56 -9.37 -10.83
N MET A 105 -4.10 -9.00 -9.63
CA MET A 105 -3.32 -9.88 -8.77
C MET A 105 -4.11 -11.13 -8.33
N LYS A 106 -5.38 -10.99 -7.92
CA LYS A 106 -6.25 -12.15 -7.59
C LYS A 106 -6.40 -13.10 -8.79
N THR A 107 -6.54 -12.57 -10.00
CA THR A 107 -6.71 -13.37 -11.23
C THR A 107 -5.42 -14.09 -11.60
N SER A 108 -4.29 -13.39 -11.56
CA SER A 108 -2.97 -13.94 -11.90
C SER A 108 -2.51 -14.99 -10.89
N MET A 109 -2.83 -14.82 -9.59
CA MET A 109 -2.60 -15.83 -8.57
C MET A 109 -3.35 -17.13 -8.92
N ALA A 110 -4.65 -17.03 -9.24
CA ALA A 110 -5.48 -18.20 -9.57
C ALA A 110 -4.99 -18.91 -10.85
N ALA A 111 -4.37 -18.18 -11.79
CA ALA A 111 -3.81 -18.72 -13.01
C ALA A 111 -2.34 -19.21 -12.86
N ASN A 112 -1.69 -18.92 -11.71
CA ASN A 112 -0.24 -19.12 -11.51
C ASN A 112 0.60 -18.38 -12.56
N GLU A 113 0.21 -17.12 -12.85
CA GLU A 113 0.84 -16.25 -13.86
C GLU A 113 1.32 -14.95 -13.20
N LEU A 114 2.21 -15.06 -12.21
CA LEU A 114 2.84 -13.92 -11.56
C LEU A 114 4.11 -13.49 -12.32
N PRO A 115 4.46 -12.17 -12.30
CA PRO A 115 5.75 -11.70 -12.79
C PRO A 115 6.88 -12.10 -11.84
N ASP A 116 8.13 -11.79 -12.18
CA ASP A 116 9.29 -12.09 -11.33
C ASP A 116 9.22 -11.37 -9.99
N VAL A 117 8.85 -10.08 -10.02
CA VAL A 117 8.68 -9.21 -8.84
C VAL A 117 7.30 -8.55 -8.89
N PHE A 118 6.63 -8.45 -7.76
CA PHE A 118 5.34 -7.77 -7.68
C PHE A 118 5.15 -7.04 -6.36
N PHE A 119 4.42 -5.94 -6.43
CA PHE A 119 3.90 -5.22 -5.27
C PHE A 119 2.74 -6.00 -4.66
N ASN A 120 2.63 -6.02 -3.33
CA ASN A 120 1.41 -6.44 -2.65
C ASN A 120 1.36 -5.89 -1.23
N TRP A 121 0.20 -6.02 -0.60
CA TRP A 121 0.03 -5.79 0.83
C TRP A 121 0.43 -7.04 1.62
N GLY A 122 0.98 -6.82 2.80
CA GLY A 122 1.38 -7.89 3.72
C GLY A 122 0.21 -8.60 4.39
N SER A 123 0.50 -9.36 5.45
CA SER A 123 -0.48 -10.04 6.31
C SER A 123 -1.45 -10.94 5.54
N ALA A 124 -2.77 -10.84 5.79
CA ALA A 124 -3.79 -11.70 5.18
C ALA A 124 -3.90 -11.54 3.66
N THR A 125 -3.49 -10.40 3.10
CA THR A 125 -3.56 -10.18 1.65
C THR A 125 -2.56 -11.04 0.89
N ILE A 126 -1.33 -11.17 1.38
CA ILE A 126 -0.30 -12.00 0.74
C ILE A 126 -0.36 -13.47 1.17
N LYS A 127 -0.92 -13.76 2.34
CA LYS A 127 -0.95 -15.10 2.91
C LYS A 127 -1.46 -16.18 1.93
N PRO A 128 -2.55 -15.99 1.15
CA PRO A 128 -2.97 -17.00 0.17
C PRO A 128 -1.91 -17.34 -0.90
N TYR A 129 -1.08 -16.37 -1.27
CA TYR A 129 0.02 -16.60 -2.23
C TYR A 129 1.16 -17.40 -1.58
N VAL A 130 1.45 -17.14 -0.29
CA VAL A 130 2.44 -17.90 0.49
C VAL A 130 1.96 -19.32 0.71
N ASP A 131 0.72 -19.52 1.14
CA ASP A 131 0.11 -20.84 1.35
C ASP A 131 0.05 -21.70 0.08
N ALA A 132 -0.07 -21.04 -1.09
CA ALA A 132 -0.03 -21.68 -2.41
C ALA A 132 1.40 -21.89 -2.95
N GLU A 133 2.43 -21.57 -2.16
CA GLU A 133 3.85 -21.66 -2.55
C GLU A 133 4.20 -20.84 -3.81
N LEU A 134 3.50 -19.72 -4.05
CA LEU A 134 3.71 -18.85 -5.21
C LEU A 134 4.74 -17.74 -4.97
N VAL A 135 5.13 -17.53 -3.71
CA VAL A 135 6.06 -16.48 -3.28
C VAL A 135 7.34 -17.10 -2.76
N LEU A 136 8.46 -16.55 -3.16
CA LEU A 136 9.79 -17.00 -2.76
C LEU A 136 10.13 -16.46 -1.36
N PRO A 137 10.57 -17.31 -0.39
CA PRO A 137 11.16 -16.81 0.86
C PRO A 137 12.53 -16.20 0.58
N LEU A 138 12.76 -14.97 1.12
CA LEU A 138 13.93 -14.16 0.80
C LEU A 138 15.16 -14.45 1.68
N ASN A 139 15.01 -15.20 2.78
CA ASN A 139 16.07 -15.45 3.76
C ASN A 139 17.37 -16.01 3.16
N ASP A 140 17.26 -16.86 2.13
CA ASP A 140 18.43 -17.50 1.50
C ASP A 140 19.06 -16.66 0.38
N TYR A 141 18.46 -15.52 0.03
CA TYR A 141 18.86 -14.68 -1.11
C TYR A 141 19.40 -13.30 -0.68
N LEU A 142 19.17 -12.90 0.55
CA LEU A 142 19.63 -11.63 1.13
C LEU A 142 20.65 -11.88 2.23
N ASP A 143 21.74 -11.13 2.21
CA ASP A 143 22.78 -11.25 3.22
C ASP A 143 22.40 -10.56 4.55
N ASP A 144 23.10 -10.94 5.62
CA ASP A 144 22.89 -10.36 6.96
C ASP A 144 23.09 -8.85 6.99
N ALA A 145 23.98 -8.31 6.16
CA ALA A 145 24.23 -6.88 6.09
C ALA A 145 23.01 -6.12 5.54
N THR A 146 22.37 -6.67 4.51
CA THR A 146 21.12 -6.14 3.96
C THR A 146 20.00 -6.25 4.98
N MET A 147 19.80 -7.44 5.58
CA MET A 147 18.73 -7.67 6.54
C MET A 147 18.87 -6.81 7.81
N SER A 148 20.09 -6.52 8.26
CA SER A 148 20.34 -5.67 9.45
C SER A 148 20.00 -4.19 9.25
N ARG A 149 19.77 -3.75 8.01
CA ARG A 149 19.33 -2.38 7.72
C ARG A 149 17.81 -2.19 7.83
N LEU A 150 17.03 -3.28 7.86
CA LEU A 150 15.60 -3.21 8.18
C LEU A 150 15.39 -2.78 9.64
N LEU A 151 14.45 -1.88 9.87
CA LEU A 151 14.10 -1.47 11.22
C LEU A 151 13.30 -2.58 11.92
N GLY A 152 13.45 -2.69 13.24
CA GLY A 152 12.79 -3.75 14.02
C GLY A 152 11.28 -3.75 13.86
N GLY A 153 10.68 -4.93 13.62
CA GLY A 153 9.23 -5.12 13.45
C GLY A 153 8.67 -4.80 12.07
N THR A 154 9.47 -4.22 11.16
CA THR A 154 8.95 -3.80 9.84
C THR A 154 8.65 -4.98 8.91
N THR A 155 9.20 -6.15 9.18
CA THR A 155 8.94 -7.37 8.40
C THR A 155 7.85 -8.26 8.99
N ASP A 156 7.23 -7.91 10.12
CA ASP A 156 6.27 -8.80 10.81
C ASP A 156 5.10 -9.21 9.92
N ASN A 157 4.52 -8.26 9.18
CA ASN A 157 3.42 -8.51 8.24
C ASN A 157 3.85 -9.25 6.94
N PHE A 158 5.12 -9.51 6.76
CA PHE A 158 5.73 -10.20 5.62
C PHE A 158 6.37 -11.53 6.02
N THR A 159 6.25 -11.90 7.31
CA THR A 159 6.87 -13.09 7.90
C THR A 159 5.82 -14.15 8.20
N PHE A 160 6.00 -15.33 7.62
CA PHE A 160 5.14 -16.49 7.86
C PHE A 160 6.02 -17.70 8.17
N ASP A 161 5.70 -18.42 9.24
CA ASP A 161 6.47 -19.58 9.73
C ASP A 161 7.98 -19.30 9.87
N GLY A 162 8.32 -18.08 10.32
CA GLY A 162 9.70 -17.63 10.53
C GLY A 162 10.50 -17.32 9.25
N LYS A 163 9.84 -17.28 8.10
CA LYS A 163 10.44 -16.90 6.82
C LYS A 163 9.88 -15.57 6.33
N ILE A 164 10.77 -14.72 5.81
CA ILE A 164 10.42 -13.41 5.24
C ILE A 164 10.16 -13.59 3.75
N TYR A 165 8.96 -13.24 3.29
CA TYR A 165 8.53 -13.40 1.90
C TYR A 165 8.52 -12.10 1.10
N GLY A 166 8.55 -10.95 1.75
CA GLY A 166 8.57 -9.65 1.11
C GLY A 166 9.32 -8.62 1.94
N LEU A 167 9.68 -7.52 1.31
CA LEU A 167 10.34 -6.40 1.97
C LEU A 167 9.46 -5.15 1.89
N PRO A 168 9.24 -4.49 3.03
CA PRO A 168 8.52 -3.22 3.08
C PRO A 168 9.40 -2.06 2.62
N TYR A 169 8.74 -0.99 2.20
CA TYR A 169 9.43 0.27 1.88
C TYR A 169 9.08 1.40 2.85
N SER A 170 7.94 1.31 3.56
CA SER A 170 7.55 2.35 4.52
C SER A 170 6.72 1.81 5.68
N VAL A 171 6.69 2.58 6.75
CA VAL A 171 5.72 2.47 7.84
C VAL A 171 4.73 3.61 7.68
N ALA A 172 3.45 3.31 7.68
CA ALA A 172 2.40 4.31 7.63
C ALA A 172 1.63 4.37 8.94
N VAL A 173 1.35 5.59 9.42
CA VAL A 173 0.61 5.83 10.66
C VAL A 173 -0.54 6.78 10.37
N ALA A 174 -1.74 6.40 10.75
CA ALA A 174 -2.90 7.28 10.65
C ALA A 174 -2.91 8.32 11.77
N SER A 175 -3.14 9.56 11.38
CA SER A 175 -3.22 10.72 12.27
C SER A 175 -4.37 11.63 11.87
N LEU A 176 -4.82 12.48 12.76
CA LEU A 176 -5.79 13.52 12.44
C LEU A 176 -5.04 14.77 11.94
N TYR A 177 -5.24 15.08 10.67
CA TYR A 177 -4.73 16.29 10.03
C TYR A 177 -5.71 17.43 10.29
N ALA A 178 -5.24 18.56 10.83
CA ALA A 178 -6.08 19.70 11.20
C ALA A 178 -5.57 20.97 10.50
N ASN A 179 -6.44 21.64 9.76
CA ASN A 179 -6.13 22.95 9.15
C ASN A 179 -6.14 24.05 10.21
N THR A 180 -4.98 24.38 10.74
CA THR A 180 -4.80 25.32 11.85
C THR A 180 -5.33 26.72 11.53
N ALA A 181 -5.24 27.14 10.27
CA ALA A 181 -5.75 28.45 9.84
C ALA A 181 -7.29 28.53 9.94
N LEU A 182 -8.00 27.43 9.66
CA LEU A 182 -9.46 27.39 9.84
C LEU A 182 -9.82 27.38 11.33
N PHE A 183 -9.11 26.61 12.16
CA PHE A 183 -9.32 26.63 13.61
C PHE A 183 -9.11 28.04 14.18
N GLU A 184 -8.03 28.72 13.82
CA GLU A 184 -7.77 30.11 14.23
C GLU A 184 -8.86 31.06 13.73
N GLN A 185 -9.26 30.95 12.47
CA GLN A 185 -10.29 31.81 11.85
C GLN A 185 -11.61 31.74 12.60
N TYR A 186 -12.00 30.57 13.11
CA TYR A 186 -13.26 30.37 13.83
C TYR A 186 -13.10 30.38 15.35
N GLY A 187 -11.90 30.69 15.86
CA GLY A 187 -11.62 30.82 17.29
C GLY A 187 -11.72 29.49 18.05
N LEU A 188 -11.44 28.38 17.35
CA LEU A 188 -11.44 27.02 17.89
C LEU A 188 -10.03 26.60 18.31
N THR A 189 -9.95 25.73 19.30
CA THR A 189 -8.74 24.97 19.62
C THR A 189 -8.73 23.66 18.83
N ILE A 190 -7.55 23.16 18.45
CA ILE A 190 -7.41 21.85 17.84
C ILE A 190 -7.85 20.78 18.86
N PRO A 191 -8.73 19.83 18.50
CA PRO A 191 -9.38 18.96 19.48
C PRO A 191 -8.43 17.93 20.08
N THR A 192 -8.47 17.79 21.40
CA THR A 192 -7.76 16.76 22.17
C THR A 192 -8.73 15.81 22.87
N THR A 193 -10.01 16.19 22.93
CA THR A 193 -11.13 15.41 23.48
C THR A 193 -12.24 15.26 22.45
N TYR A 194 -13.13 14.29 22.65
CA TYR A 194 -14.29 14.09 21.79
C TYR A 194 -15.26 15.29 21.83
N GLU A 195 -15.46 15.90 22.99
CA GLU A 195 -16.31 17.10 23.14
C GLU A 195 -15.77 18.28 22.31
N GLU A 196 -14.45 18.49 22.30
CA GLU A 196 -13.81 19.50 21.45
C GLU A 196 -13.95 19.17 19.96
N LEU A 197 -13.85 17.88 19.57
CA LEU A 197 -14.07 17.43 18.21
C LEU A 197 -15.51 17.70 17.75
N VAL A 198 -16.51 17.38 18.58
CA VAL A 198 -17.94 17.67 18.32
C VAL A 198 -18.15 19.16 18.13
N THR A 199 -17.60 20.00 19.03
CA THR A 199 -17.69 21.45 18.94
C THR A 199 -17.11 21.98 17.62
N ALA A 200 -15.98 21.44 17.19
CA ALA A 200 -15.34 21.80 15.92
C ALA A 200 -16.22 21.37 14.73
N VAL A 201 -16.77 20.16 14.76
CA VAL A 201 -17.67 19.63 13.72
C VAL A 201 -18.90 20.54 13.55
N GLU A 202 -19.59 20.87 14.65
CA GLU A 202 -20.77 21.74 14.62
C GLU A 202 -20.44 23.13 14.07
N THR A 203 -19.34 23.73 14.55
CA THR A 203 -18.92 25.07 14.13
C THR A 203 -18.56 25.12 12.64
N PHE A 204 -17.80 24.18 12.14
CA PHE A 204 -17.41 24.14 10.72
C PHE A 204 -18.63 23.90 9.83
N LYS A 205 -19.49 22.95 10.19
CA LYS A 205 -20.72 22.66 9.45
C LYS A 205 -21.64 23.90 9.36
N GLU A 206 -21.87 24.59 10.46
CA GLU A 206 -22.67 25.80 10.48
C GLU A 206 -22.13 26.92 9.55
N ASN A 207 -20.84 26.93 9.33
CA ASN A 207 -20.15 27.89 8.47
C ASN A 207 -19.91 27.37 7.03
N GLY A 208 -20.46 26.20 6.66
CA GLY A 208 -20.38 25.63 5.31
C GLY A 208 -19.01 25.06 4.95
N ILE A 209 -18.18 24.76 5.96
CA ILE A 209 -16.90 24.05 5.82
C ILE A 209 -17.16 22.57 6.09
N THR A 210 -16.64 21.67 5.28
CA THR A 210 -16.67 20.24 5.59
C THR A 210 -15.80 19.98 6.83
N PRO A 211 -16.38 19.48 7.94
CA PRO A 211 -15.61 19.31 9.17
C PRO A 211 -14.47 18.29 9.03
N ILE A 212 -14.77 17.09 8.48
CA ILE A 212 -13.81 16.01 8.28
C ILE A 212 -13.96 15.50 6.85
N ALA A 213 -12.93 15.65 6.03
CA ALA A 213 -12.93 15.08 4.68
C ALA A 213 -12.86 13.54 4.75
N LEU A 214 -13.80 12.88 4.07
CA LEU A 214 -13.89 11.42 3.99
C LEU A 214 -14.36 11.00 2.60
N GLY A 215 -13.63 10.08 1.95
CA GLY A 215 -13.92 9.59 0.60
C GLY A 215 -14.50 8.18 0.61
N GLU A 216 -15.73 8.00 1.11
CA GLU A 216 -16.29 6.66 1.35
C GLU A 216 -16.77 5.94 0.08
N ASN A 217 -16.85 6.61 -1.07
CA ASN A 217 -17.04 5.92 -2.35
C ASN A 217 -15.93 4.91 -2.66
N THR A 218 -14.75 5.08 -2.06
CA THR A 218 -13.60 4.17 -2.20
C THR A 218 -13.64 3.02 -1.17
N LEU A 219 -14.53 3.07 -0.18
CA LEU A 219 -14.84 2.07 0.85
C LEU A 219 -13.76 1.76 1.90
N TRP A 220 -12.50 2.13 1.69
CA TRP A 220 -11.45 1.87 2.69
C TRP A 220 -11.21 3.03 3.68
N PRO A 221 -11.51 4.32 3.38
CA PRO A 221 -11.23 5.40 4.34
C PRO A 221 -12.06 5.32 5.62
N GLY A 222 -13.29 4.84 5.54
CA GLY A 222 -14.14 4.60 6.72
C GLY A 222 -13.56 3.57 7.68
N LEU A 223 -12.84 2.55 7.16
CA LEU A 223 -12.13 1.57 7.98
C LEU A 223 -11.14 2.23 8.95
N MET A 224 -10.46 3.29 8.50
CA MET A 224 -9.46 3.98 9.29
C MET A 224 -10.10 4.71 10.47
N ILE A 225 -11.23 5.39 10.22
CA ILE A 225 -11.95 6.12 11.29
C ILE A 225 -12.54 5.13 12.30
N TYR A 226 -13.22 4.07 11.86
CA TYR A 226 -13.70 3.04 12.76
C TYR A 226 -12.55 2.38 13.54
N GLY A 227 -11.44 2.05 12.84
CA GLY A 227 -10.28 1.44 13.44
C GLY A 227 -9.70 2.24 14.60
N ILE A 228 -9.52 3.56 14.42
CA ILE A 228 -9.00 4.40 15.52
C ILE A 228 -10.03 4.55 16.65
N MET A 229 -11.32 4.63 16.35
CA MET A 229 -12.35 4.68 17.39
C MET A 229 -12.40 3.39 18.20
N ALA A 230 -12.30 2.23 17.55
CA ALA A 230 -12.21 0.93 18.23
C ALA A 230 -10.95 0.82 19.09
N ILE A 231 -9.80 1.32 18.62
CA ILE A 231 -8.56 1.41 19.41
C ILE A 231 -8.76 2.32 20.63
N ARG A 232 -9.38 3.48 20.45
CA ARG A 232 -9.65 4.42 21.56
C ARG A 232 -10.60 3.86 22.61
N MET A 233 -11.54 3.00 22.20
CA MET A 233 -12.49 2.39 23.11
C MET A 233 -11.95 1.11 23.77
N ALA A 234 -11.48 0.15 22.99
CA ALA A 234 -11.15 -1.20 23.45
C ALA A 234 -9.63 -1.45 23.65
N GLY A 235 -8.77 -0.54 23.18
CA GLY A 235 -7.32 -0.72 23.12
C GLY A 235 -6.88 -1.65 21.98
N THR A 236 -5.59 -1.56 21.63
CA THR A 236 -5.01 -2.34 20.52
C THR A 236 -5.02 -3.84 20.78
N GLU A 237 -4.79 -4.27 22.03
CA GLU A 237 -4.74 -5.70 22.36
C GLU A 237 -6.08 -6.38 22.13
N TYR A 238 -7.17 -5.84 22.68
CA TYR A 238 -8.50 -6.44 22.53
C TYR A 238 -8.99 -6.36 21.08
N PHE A 239 -8.79 -5.22 20.44
CA PHE A 239 -9.25 -5.04 19.06
C PHE A 239 -8.53 -5.97 18.08
N ASN A 240 -7.22 -6.22 18.24
CA ASN A 240 -6.50 -7.23 17.47
C ASN A 240 -7.04 -8.66 17.72
N GLN A 241 -7.45 -8.99 18.95
CA GLN A 241 -8.09 -10.29 19.24
C GLN A 241 -9.44 -10.40 18.53
N ALA A 242 -10.26 -9.35 18.51
CA ALA A 242 -11.53 -9.34 17.79
C ALA A 242 -11.33 -9.50 16.27
N MET A 243 -10.41 -8.74 15.68
CA MET A 243 -10.07 -8.82 14.25
C MET A 243 -9.54 -10.19 13.83
N SER A 244 -8.86 -10.93 14.74
CA SER A 244 -8.40 -12.30 14.48
C SER A 244 -9.45 -13.39 14.72
N GLY A 245 -10.65 -13.02 15.20
CA GLY A 245 -11.72 -13.92 15.55
C GLY A 245 -11.54 -14.64 16.90
N ALA A 246 -10.60 -14.18 17.74
CA ALA A 246 -10.34 -14.70 19.08
C ALA A 246 -11.21 -14.04 20.17
N ALA A 247 -11.86 -12.91 19.85
CA ALA A 247 -12.76 -12.20 20.76
C ALA A 247 -13.98 -11.66 19.97
N THR A 248 -15.08 -11.37 20.69
CA THR A 248 -16.32 -10.84 20.10
C THR A 248 -16.21 -9.34 19.88
N PHE A 249 -16.93 -8.84 18.84
CA PHE A 249 -17.15 -7.40 18.65
C PHE A 249 -18.34 -6.88 19.48
N GLN A 250 -19.18 -7.77 20.05
CA GLN A 250 -20.34 -7.38 20.84
C GLN A 250 -19.98 -7.05 22.29
N THR A 251 -19.06 -6.11 22.47
CA THR A 251 -18.74 -5.53 23.78
C THR A 251 -19.25 -4.10 23.85
N GLU A 252 -19.40 -3.57 25.06
CA GLU A 252 -19.86 -2.21 25.29
C GLU A 252 -18.92 -1.21 24.59
N GLU A 253 -17.60 -1.44 24.66
CA GLU A 253 -16.57 -0.58 24.07
C GLU A 253 -16.63 -0.55 22.54
N LEU A 254 -16.75 -1.69 21.87
CA LEU A 254 -16.76 -1.74 20.41
C LEU A 254 -18.11 -1.28 19.84
N ILE A 255 -19.22 -1.55 20.52
CA ILE A 255 -20.54 -0.98 20.17
C ILE A 255 -20.48 0.55 20.33
N GLN A 256 -19.87 1.06 21.40
CA GLN A 256 -19.73 2.49 21.60
C GLN A 256 -18.80 3.14 20.56
N ALA A 257 -17.74 2.45 20.11
CA ALA A 257 -16.89 2.91 19.00
C ALA A 257 -17.70 3.09 17.71
N ALA A 258 -18.57 2.13 17.39
CA ALA A 258 -19.50 2.22 16.26
C ALA A 258 -20.52 3.34 16.43
N GLN A 259 -21.01 3.57 17.66
CA GLN A 259 -21.92 4.67 17.98
C GLN A 259 -21.25 6.04 17.75
N TYR A 260 -19.99 6.22 18.17
CA TYR A 260 -19.26 7.47 17.91
C TYR A 260 -19.10 7.77 16.42
N LEU A 261 -18.84 6.74 15.60
CA LEU A 261 -18.78 6.92 14.14
C LEU A 261 -20.16 7.31 13.57
N GLN A 262 -21.21 6.65 14.04
CA GLN A 262 -22.58 6.95 13.63
C GLN A 262 -23.00 8.37 14.06
N ASP A 263 -22.68 8.80 15.29
CA ASP A 263 -22.95 10.14 15.79
C ASP A 263 -22.29 11.22 14.92
N LEU A 264 -21.02 11.02 14.52
CA LEU A 264 -20.34 11.93 13.58
C LEU A 264 -21.05 11.98 12.22
N SER A 265 -21.54 10.83 11.73
CA SER A 265 -22.28 10.76 10.46
C SER A 265 -23.62 11.51 10.57
N GLU A 266 -24.38 11.32 11.65
CA GLU A 266 -25.66 12.00 11.93
C GLU A 266 -25.48 13.53 12.05
N MET A 267 -24.40 13.96 12.68
CA MET A 267 -24.04 15.38 12.75
C MET A 267 -23.65 15.96 11.38
N GLY A 268 -23.37 15.12 10.38
CA GLY A 268 -22.90 15.52 9.06
C GLY A 268 -21.43 15.92 9.05
N ALA A 269 -20.62 15.33 9.92
CA ALA A 269 -19.19 15.61 10.03
C ALA A 269 -18.44 15.37 8.70
N PHE A 270 -18.91 14.43 7.90
CA PHE A 270 -18.27 14.03 6.64
C PHE A 270 -18.86 14.72 5.39
N GLY A 271 -19.82 15.64 5.58
CA GLY A 271 -20.54 16.32 4.50
C GLY A 271 -21.61 15.44 3.84
N ASP A 272 -22.52 16.08 3.07
CA ASP A 272 -23.71 15.42 2.51
C ASP A 272 -23.41 14.43 1.38
N SER A 273 -22.22 14.44 0.79
CA SER A 273 -21.83 13.64 -0.36
C SER A 273 -20.83 12.52 -0.04
N VAL A 274 -20.62 12.21 1.24
CA VAL A 274 -19.57 11.27 1.70
C VAL A 274 -19.55 9.95 0.93
N MET A 275 -20.72 9.33 0.70
CA MET A 275 -20.86 8.04 -0.02
C MET A 275 -20.59 8.14 -1.53
N SER A 276 -20.49 9.33 -2.10
CA SER A 276 -20.16 9.56 -3.51
C SER A 276 -18.84 10.30 -3.72
N THR A 277 -18.19 10.72 -2.64
CA THR A 277 -16.88 11.37 -2.66
C THR A 277 -15.81 10.29 -2.73
N SER A 278 -14.92 10.38 -3.72
CA SER A 278 -13.74 9.49 -3.81
C SER A 278 -12.66 9.93 -2.80
N GLN A 279 -11.70 9.03 -2.54
CA GLN A 279 -10.54 9.39 -1.71
C GLN A 279 -9.74 10.56 -2.28
N ASP A 280 -9.53 10.58 -3.60
CA ASP A 280 -8.82 11.69 -4.26
C ASP A 280 -9.55 13.02 -4.14
N ASP A 281 -10.89 13.00 -4.24
CA ASP A 281 -11.71 14.19 -4.01
C ASP A 281 -11.61 14.68 -2.56
N ALA A 282 -11.59 13.76 -1.58
CA ALA A 282 -11.42 14.11 -0.16
C ALA A 282 -10.03 14.73 0.11
N VAL A 283 -8.96 14.17 -0.47
CA VAL A 283 -7.60 14.76 -0.42
C VAL A 283 -7.61 16.16 -1.07
N ALA A 284 -8.27 16.32 -2.21
CA ALA A 284 -8.39 17.63 -2.85
C ALA A 284 -9.15 18.64 -1.98
N MET A 285 -10.13 18.20 -1.17
CA MET A 285 -10.84 19.10 -0.24
C MET A 285 -9.91 19.64 0.84
N ILE A 286 -9.08 18.81 1.48
CA ILE A 286 -8.14 19.30 2.50
C ILE A 286 -7.07 20.20 1.87
N LYS A 287 -6.46 19.82 0.74
CA LYS A 287 -5.46 20.62 0.00
C LYS A 287 -5.99 22.00 -0.39
N GLN A 288 -7.28 22.12 -0.68
CA GLN A 288 -7.93 23.39 -1.08
C GLN A 288 -8.47 24.20 0.11
N GLY A 289 -8.29 23.74 1.35
CA GLY A 289 -8.83 24.38 2.55
C GLY A 289 -10.37 24.37 2.63
N LYS A 290 -11.03 23.43 1.94
CA LYS A 290 -12.49 23.23 1.96
C LYS A 290 -12.94 22.31 3.08
N ALA A 291 -12.02 21.53 3.65
CA ALA A 291 -12.25 20.72 4.82
C ALA A 291 -11.32 21.18 5.96
N ALA A 292 -11.82 21.09 7.18
CA ALA A 292 -11.08 21.51 8.37
C ALA A 292 -10.14 20.41 8.89
N MET A 293 -10.55 19.16 8.75
CA MET A 293 -9.80 18.00 9.23
C MET A 293 -9.85 16.85 8.22
N MET A 294 -8.91 15.90 8.36
CA MET A 294 -8.93 14.60 7.68
C MET A 294 -8.20 13.58 8.55
N PHE A 295 -8.80 12.42 8.83
CA PHE A 295 -8.09 11.31 9.46
C PHE A 295 -7.51 10.41 8.37
N MET A 296 -6.17 10.37 8.25
CA MET A 296 -5.51 9.71 7.12
C MET A 296 -4.10 9.24 7.50
N GLY A 297 -3.58 8.32 6.71
CA GLY A 297 -2.22 7.82 6.84
C GLY A 297 -1.17 8.85 6.45
N SER A 298 0.06 8.62 6.94
CA SER A 298 1.21 9.53 6.77
C SER A 298 1.62 9.83 5.31
N TRP A 299 1.07 9.11 4.33
CA TRP A 299 1.24 9.44 2.92
C TRP A 299 0.59 10.78 2.52
N LEU A 300 -0.37 11.30 3.31
CA LEU A 300 -0.99 12.60 3.08
C LEU A 300 -0.04 13.79 3.33
N ASN A 301 1.06 13.59 4.05
CA ASN A 301 2.00 14.67 4.39
C ASN A 301 2.53 15.38 3.13
N GLY A 302 2.90 14.60 2.10
CA GLY A 302 3.39 15.14 0.83
C GLY A 302 2.35 16.02 0.14
N ASP A 303 1.10 15.59 0.12
CA ASP A 303 -0.01 16.34 -0.46
C ASP A 303 -0.28 17.67 0.26
N CYS A 304 -0.27 17.67 1.60
CA CYS A 304 -0.48 18.88 2.40
C CYS A 304 0.64 19.92 2.20
N GLU A 305 1.88 19.48 2.05
CA GLU A 305 3.07 20.34 1.88
C GLU A 305 3.46 20.56 0.41
N ALA A 306 2.70 20.06 -0.56
CA ALA A 306 2.94 20.28 -1.98
C ALA A 306 2.86 21.77 -2.37
N ASP A 307 3.58 22.18 -3.42
CA ASP A 307 3.59 23.57 -3.89
C ASP A 307 2.22 24.05 -4.40
N ASP A 308 1.35 23.15 -4.85
CA ASP A 308 -0.01 23.43 -5.29
C ASP A 308 -1.05 23.36 -4.16
N SER A 309 -0.64 23.00 -2.94
CA SER A 309 -1.51 22.98 -1.78
C SER A 309 -1.74 24.38 -1.22
N LEU A 310 -3.02 24.74 -1.09
CA LEU A 310 -3.42 26.03 -0.49
C LEU A 310 -3.27 26.04 1.04
N VAL A 311 -3.03 24.88 1.65
CA VAL A 311 -2.87 24.70 3.10
C VAL A 311 -1.43 24.40 3.49
N LYS A 312 -0.47 24.55 2.57
CA LYS A 312 0.95 24.33 2.84
C LYS A 312 1.41 25.16 4.06
N GLY A 313 2.00 24.46 5.03
CA GLY A 313 2.43 25.08 6.29
C GLY A 313 1.29 25.49 7.25
N GLN A 314 0.04 25.08 6.95
CA GLN A 314 -1.16 25.41 7.74
C GLN A 314 -1.93 24.16 8.21
N VAL A 315 -1.33 22.99 8.08
CA VAL A 315 -1.88 21.72 8.59
C VAL A 315 -0.94 21.20 9.65
N ASP A 316 -1.46 20.81 10.80
CA ASP A 316 -0.71 20.05 11.81
C ASP A 316 -1.26 18.63 11.92
N VAL A 317 -0.43 17.67 12.33
CA VAL A 317 -0.84 16.31 12.64
C VAL A 317 -0.97 16.13 14.13
N ILE A 318 -2.08 15.51 14.55
CA ILE A 318 -2.35 15.23 15.95
C ILE A 318 -2.80 13.80 16.15
N LYS A 319 -2.68 13.30 17.39
CA LYS A 319 -3.31 12.04 17.79
C LYS A 319 -4.82 12.20 17.70
N PHE A 320 -5.53 11.18 17.22
CA PHE A 320 -7.00 11.19 17.31
C PHE A 320 -7.39 11.30 18.78
N PRO A 321 -8.37 12.17 19.13
CA PRO A 321 -8.78 12.41 20.50
C PRO A 321 -9.15 11.14 21.27
N LEU A 322 -8.99 11.16 22.59
CA LEU A 322 -9.58 10.17 23.46
C LEU A 322 -11.10 10.25 23.43
N LEU A 323 -11.75 9.11 23.54
CA LEU A 323 -13.21 8.97 23.56
C LEU A 323 -13.66 8.69 25.01
N ASP A 324 -14.80 9.27 25.40
CA ASP A 324 -15.35 9.12 26.74
C ASP A 324 -15.70 7.64 27.03
N GLY A 325 -15.27 7.15 28.17
CA GLY A 325 -15.51 5.78 28.60
C GLY A 325 -14.59 4.72 27.98
N GLY A 326 -13.65 5.14 27.13
CA GLY A 326 -12.70 4.26 26.48
C GLY A 326 -11.35 4.12 27.22
N SER A 327 -10.35 3.69 26.48
CA SER A 327 -8.95 3.56 26.95
C SER A 327 -8.34 4.95 27.21
N ASP A 328 -7.60 5.08 28.30
CA ASP A 328 -6.80 6.29 28.60
C ASP A 328 -5.49 6.35 27.79
N ASN A 329 -5.18 5.33 26.99
CA ASN A 329 -3.93 5.23 26.25
C ASN A 329 -3.99 5.95 24.90
N ILE A 330 -3.53 7.20 24.87
CA ILE A 330 -3.44 8.00 23.65
C ILE A 330 -2.31 7.55 22.70
N ASN A 331 -1.39 6.69 23.15
CA ASN A 331 -0.19 6.24 22.44
C ASN A 331 -0.40 4.93 21.67
N GLU A 332 -1.65 4.58 21.40
CA GLU A 332 -2.02 3.49 20.51
C GLU A 332 -2.47 4.04 19.16
N PHE A 333 -2.04 3.41 18.08
CA PHE A 333 -2.20 3.94 16.73
C PHE A 333 -2.83 2.92 15.78
N HIS A 334 -3.47 3.45 14.74
CA HIS A 334 -3.86 2.70 13.57
C HIS A 334 -2.79 2.87 12.49
N GLY A 335 -2.22 1.76 12.01
CA GLY A 335 -1.12 1.80 11.06
C GLY A 335 -0.13 0.66 11.22
N GLY A 336 1.03 0.82 10.61
CA GLY A 336 2.11 -0.16 10.62
C GLY A 336 2.77 -0.30 9.25
N CYS A 337 3.57 -1.36 9.09
CA CYS A 337 4.28 -1.69 7.86
C CYS A 337 3.47 -2.69 7.07
N GLY A 338 2.97 -2.32 5.90
CA GLY A 338 1.98 -3.13 5.25
C GLY A 338 2.06 -3.26 3.75
N GLU A 339 2.88 -2.49 3.12
CA GLU A 339 3.08 -2.51 1.69
C GLU A 339 4.52 -2.88 1.37
N GLY A 340 4.70 -3.70 0.35
CA GLY A 340 6.04 -4.15 0.00
C GLY A 340 6.11 -4.81 -1.36
N PHE A 341 7.32 -5.30 -1.68
CA PHE A 341 7.56 -6.05 -2.88
C PHE A 341 7.94 -7.49 -2.55
N PHE A 342 7.52 -8.38 -3.42
CA PHE A 342 7.64 -9.82 -3.30
C PHE A 342 8.26 -10.41 -4.55
N VAL A 343 8.87 -11.59 -4.41
CA VAL A 343 9.45 -12.35 -5.52
C VAL A 343 8.60 -13.59 -5.79
N SER A 344 8.27 -13.84 -7.05
CA SER A 344 7.57 -15.05 -7.46
C SER A 344 8.44 -16.28 -7.28
N ALA A 345 7.87 -17.37 -6.78
CA ALA A 345 8.56 -18.66 -6.69
C ALA A 345 8.88 -19.26 -8.07
N SER A 346 8.22 -18.80 -9.14
CA SER A 346 8.44 -19.25 -10.51
C SER A 346 9.51 -18.49 -11.28
N THR A 347 10.16 -17.47 -10.68
CA THR A 347 11.20 -16.70 -11.34
C THR A 347 12.42 -17.57 -11.69
N GLU A 348 12.98 -17.39 -12.87
CA GLU A 348 14.24 -18.02 -13.26
C GLU A 348 15.47 -17.29 -12.69
N HIS A 349 15.29 -16.10 -12.09
CA HIS A 349 16.34 -15.20 -11.61
C HIS A 349 16.15 -14.80 -10.13
N PRO A 350 16.07 -15.76 -9.19
CA PRO A 350 15.69 -15.48 -7.81
C PRO A 350 16.66 -14.56 -7.06
N LYS A 351 17.96 -14.59 -7.38
CA LYS A 351 18.95 -13.72 -6.72
C LYS A 351 18.85 -12.28 -7.18
N GLU A 352 18.74 -12.10 -8.50
CA GLU A 352 18.58 -10.78 -9.11
C GLU A 352 17.26 -10.15 -8.71
N ALA A 353 16.17 -10.92 -8.69
CA ALA A 353 14.87 -10.48 -8.26
C ALA A 353 14.86 -10.06 -6.78
N ALA A 354 15.46 -10.84 -5.88
CA ALA A 354 15.60 -10.49 -4.47
C ALA A 354 16.44 -9.22 -4.26
N ALA A 355 17.54 -9.07 -5.03
CA ALA A 355 18.37 -7.87 -4.99
C ALA A 355 17.62 -6.62 -5.49
N VAL A 356 16.79 -6.76 -6.55
CA VAL A 356 15.89 -5.69 -7.05
C VAL A 356 14.91 -5.28 -5.97
N VAL A 357 14.26 -6.24 -5.30
CA VAL A 357 13.31 -5.94 -4.21
C VAL A 357 14.01 -5.20 -3.07
N ALA A 358 15.17 -5.66 -2.62
CA ALA A 358 15.92 -5.00 -1.56
C ALA A 358 16.32 -3.56 -1.95
N PHE A 359 16.84 -3.37 -3.17
CA PHE A 359 17.24 -2.05 -3.66
C PHE A 359 16.04 -1.08 -3.74
N ILE A 360 14.95 -1.51 -4.39
CA ILE A 360 13.77 -0.64 -4.57
C ILE A 360 13.18 -0.24 -3.23
N THR A 361 13.00 -1.19 -2.31
CA THR A 361 12.36 -0.91 -1.01
C THR A 361 13.21 -0.03 -0.11
N GLU A 362 14.53 -0.23 -0.07
CA GLU A 362 15.45 0.61 0.69
C GLU A 362 15.52 2.03 0.10
N TYR A 363 15.61 2.16 -1.22
CA TYR A 363 15.64 3.46 -1.90
C TYR A 363 14.34 4.24 -1.69
N MET A 364 13.20 3.58 -1.91
CA MET A 364 11.88 4.17 -1.67
C MET A 364 11.74 4.65 -0.22
N SER A 365 12.18 3.85 0.75
CA SER A 365 12.11 4.17 2.18
C SER A 365 12.75 5.53 2.50
N LYS A 366 13.92 5.80 1.93
CA LYS A 366 14.62 7.08 2.10
C LYS A 366 13.88 8.23 1.43
N VAL A 367 13.52 8.06 0.16
CA VAL A 367 12.90 9.13 -0.65
C VAL A 367 11.52 9.51 -0.10
N GLN A 368 10.71 8.51 0.27
CA GLN A 368 9.38 8.75 0.83
C GLN A 368 9.41 9.52 2.14
N TYR A 369 10.34 9.19 3.04
CA TYR A 369 10.47 9.93 4.29
C TYR A 369 10.85 11.38 4.04
N ALA A 370 11.79 11.62 3.12
CA ALA A 370 12.17 12.96 2.73
C ALA A 370 11.00 13.76 2.11
N ALA A 371 10.22 13.09 1.24
CA ALA A 371 9.08 13.71 0.56
C ALA A 371 7.80 13.81 1.42
N GLY A 372 7.75 13.13 2.56
CA GLY A 372 6.58 13.13 3.42
C GLY A 372 5.52 12.10 3.07
N SER A 373 5.89 11.00 2.44
CA SER A 373 4.93 9.98 1.99
C SER A 373 4.91 8.72 2.88
N GLY A 374 5.70 8.70 3.95
CA GLY A 374 5.76 7.59 4.91
C GLY A 374 6.93 7.72 5.87
N MET A 375 6.90 6.91 6.93
CA MET A 375 8.02 6.74 7.84
C MET A 375 8.95 5.65 7.30
N PRO A 376 10.26 5.68 7.59
CA PRO A 376 11.18 4.73 7.01
C PRO A 376 10.97 3.31 7.57
N ALA A 377 11.02 2.31 6.69
CA ALA A 377 11.10 0.89 7.06
C ALA A 377 12.54 0.38 7.15
N TRP A 378 13.48 1.14 6.59
CA TRP A 378 14.91 0.85 6.54
C TRP A 378 15.70 1.92 7.25
N SER A 379 16.84 1.54 7.84
CA SER A 379 17.80 2.52 8.37
C SER A 379 18.39 3.31 7.20
N ALA A 380 18.06 4.59 7.11
CA ALA A 380 18.51 5.48 6.04
C ALA A 380 19.53 6.49 6.55
N ASP A 381 20.60 6.70 5.79
CA ASP A 381 21.44 7.88 5.98
C ASP A 381 20.70 9.09 5.37
N LEU A 382 20.24 9.97 6.24
CA LEU A 382 19.52 11.20 5.90
C LEU A 382 20.41 12.43 5.92
N SER A 383 21.73 12.27 6.07
CA SER A 383 22.68 13.38 6.19
C SER A 383 22.76 14.28 4.95
N ASP A 384 22.35 13.76 3.80
CA ASP A 384 22.25 14.46 2.52
C ASP A 384 20.86 15.04 2.21
N VAL A 385 19.86 14.80 3.09
CA VAL A 385 18.50 15.34 2.95
C VAL A 385 18.43 16.69 3.64
N SER A 386 18.36 17.77 2.86
CA SER A 386 18.36 19.14 3.38
C SER A 386 17.01 19.60 3.93
N ASP A 387 15.92 19.06 3.38
CA ASP A 387 14.56 19.53 3.64
C ASP A 387 13.62 18.33 3.87
N LEU A 388 13.58 17.84 5.11
CA LEU A 388 12.58 16.84 5.50
C LEU A 388 11.18 17.47 5.53
N ASN A 389 10.19 16.72 5.08
CA ASN A 389 8.81 17.15 5.19
C ASN A 389 8.44 17.38 6.67
N ARG A 390 7.91 18.57 6.97
CA ARG A 390 7.58 18.98 8.35
C ARG A 390 6.62 18.00 9.02
N LEU A 391 5.56 17.58 8.33
CA LEU A 391 4.55 16.68 8.89
C LEU A 391 5.12 15.27 9.17
N SER A 392 6.12 14.83 8.40
CA SER A 392 6.81 13.56 8.71
C SER A 392 7.62 13.65 10.00
N VAL A 393 8.25 14.80 10.26
CA VAL A 393 8.95 15.02 11.54
C VAL A 393 7.95 15.05 12.69
N GLU A 394 6.82 15.74 12.54
CA GLU A 394 5.76 15.77 13.54
C GLU A 394 5.18 14.38 13.84
N ILE A 395 4.94 13.54 12.81
CA ILE A 395 4.48 12.15 13.01
C ILE A 395 5.55 11.32 13.75
N ALA A 396 6.83 11.49 13.43
CA ALA A 396 7.90 10.81 14.14
C ALA A 396 7.91 11.16 15.63
N GLU A 397 7.73 12.44 15.97
CA GLU A 397 7.63 12.90 17.36
C GLU A 397 6.34 12.38 18.03
N LEU A 398 5.20 12.43 17.31
CA LEU A 398 3.90 11.99 17.78
C LEU A 398 3.86 10.48 18.11
N THR A 399 4.64 9.68 17.40
CA THR A 399 4.69 8.22 17.54
C THR A 399 5.89 7.74 18.35
N ALA A 400 6.76 8.62 18.83
CA ALA A 400 7.96 8.25 19.59
C ALA A 400 7.67 7.39 20.83
N ASP A 401 6.52 7.62 21.48
CA ASP A 401 6.05 6.90 22.67
C ASP A 401 4.96 5.85 22.35
N ALA A 402 4.85 5.40 21.10
CA ALA A 402 3.83 4.43 20.70
C ALA A 402 3.96 3.12 21.49
N THR A 403 2.81 2.63 21.99
CA THR A 403 2.72 1.42 22.83
C THR A 403 2.02 0.26 22.15
N GLY A 404 1.30 0.52 21.02
CA GLY A 404 0.60 -0.52 20.27
C GLY A 404 0.10 0.00 18.93
N TYR A 405 -0.09 -0.96 18.01
CA TYR A 405 -0.62 -0.72 16.69
C TYR A 405 -1.69 -1.75 16.33
N VAL A 406 -2.72 -1.29 15.63
CA VAL A 406 -3.61 -2.14 14.83
C VAL A 406 -3.37 -1.82 13.37
N TYR A 407 -3.03 -2.84 12.60
CA TYR A 407 -2.74 -2.69 11.18
C TYR A 407 -4.03 -2.45 10.36
N TRP A 408 -3.90 -2.05 9.08
CA TRP A 408 -5.04 -1.74 8.21
C TRP A 408 -6.04 -2.90 8.18
N LEU A 409 -7.30 -2.61 8.56
CA LEU A 409 -8.29 -3.64 8.86
C LEU A 409 -8.58 -4.55 7.66
N ASP A 410 -8.62 -4.01 6.45
CA ASP A 410 -8.84 -4.80 5.24
C ASP A 410 -7.62 -5.67 4.87
N THR A 411 -6.42 -5.25 5.25
CA THR A 411 -5.18 -5.98 4.98
C THR A 411 -5.00 -7.17 5.93
N ILE A 412 -5.46 -7.06 7.17
CA ILE A 412 -5.42 -8.17 8.14
C ILE A 412 -6.62 -9.11 8.02
N SER A 413 -7.63 -8.78 7.21
CA SER A 413 -8.83 -9.57 7.02
C SER A 413 -8.64 -10.62 5.92
N GLU A 414 -8.97 -11.88 6.22
CA GLU A 414 -8.77 -13.00 5.29
C GLU A 414 -9.94 -13.14 4.29
N GLY A 415 -9.62 -13.45 3.05
CA GLY A 415 -10.59 -13.81 2.02
C GLY A 415 -11.61 -12.71 1.70
N SER A 416 -12.93 -13.04 1.83
CA SER A 416 -14.01 -12.08 1.60
C SER A 416 -14.34 -11.21 2.82
N ALA A 417 -13.69 -11.43 3.96
CA ALA A 417 -13.95 -10.68 5.18
C ALA A 417 -13.62 -9.19 5.01
N ALA A 418 -12.54 -8.87 4.27
CA ALA A 418 -12.19 -7.50 3.95
C ALA A 418 -13.30 -6.75 3.20
N ASP A 419 -13.87 -7.38 2.16
CA ASP A 419 -14.94 -6.78 1.37
C ASP A 419 -16.25 -6.66 2.19
N SER A 420 -16.55 -7.67 3.04
CA SER A 420 -17.69 -7.61 3.96
C SER A 420 -17.53 -6.47 4.97
N LEU A 421 -16.37 -6.36 5.61
CA LEU A 421 -16.08 -5.29 6.58
C LEU A 421 -16.24 -3.88 5.97
N LYS A 422 -15.75 -3.68 4.75
CA LYS A 422 -15.91 -2.41 4.02
C LYS A 422 -17.37 -2.05 3.83
N ASN A 423 -18.18 -3.02 3.45
CA ASN A 423 -19.62 -2.79 3.26
C ASN A 423 -20.34 -2.49 4.58
N GLU A 424 -20.04 -3.23 5.66
CA GLU A 424 -20.62 -2.98 6.98
C GLU A 424 -20.30 -1.57 7.48
N ILE A 425 -19.07 -1.10 7.32
CA ILE A 425 -18.67 0.26 7.71
C ILE A 425 -19.37 1.32 6.84
N ALA A 426 -19.46 1.08 5.54
CA ALA A 426 -20.19 1.99 4.65
C ALA A 426 -21.69 2.08 5.02
N GLU A 427 -22.33 0.97 5.38
CA GLU A 427 -23.72 0.95 5.87
C GLU A 427 -23.88 1.69 7.21
N LEU A 428 -22.90 1.56 8.12
CA LEU A 428 -22.89 2.29 9.38
C LEU A 428 -22.77 3.82 9.15
N ILE A 429 -21.84 4.25 8.29
CA ILE A 429 -21.66 5.67 7.91
C ILE A 429 -22.91 6.21 7.18
N ALA A 430 -23.55 5.38 6.35
CA ALA A 430 -24.77 5.72 5.64
C ALA A 430 -26.03 5.69 6.53
N LEU A 431 -25.91 5.40 7.84
CA LEU A 431 -27.01 5.30 8.82
C LEU A 431 -28.04 4.21 8.45
N GLN A 432 -27.59 3.11 7.84
CA GLN A 432 -28.46 2.03 7.37
C GLN A 432 -28.55 0.86 8.36
N GLN A 433 -27.71 0.83 9.38
CA GLN A 433 -27.70 -0.17 10.44
C GLN A 433 -27.43 0.48 11.81
N THR A 434 -27.71 -0.24 12.89
CA THR A 434 -27.36 0.22 14.24
C THR A 434 -25.98 -0.28 14.65
N PRO A 435 -25.31 0.37 15.63
CA PRO A 435 -24.01 -0.08 16.17
C PRO A 435 -24.02 -1.52 16.69
N GLU A 436 -25.12 -1.96 17.33
CA GLU A 436 -25.27 -3.34 17.82
C GLU A 436 -25.38 -4.33 16.67
N GLN A 437 -26.13 -3.99 15.60
CA GLN A 437 -26.24 -4.84 14.42
C GLN A 437 -24.88 -4.92 13.72
N PHE A 438 -24.19 -3.80 13.53
CA PHE A 438 -22.84 -3.75 12.97
C PHE A 438 -21.88 -4.68 13.70
N CYS A 439 -21.81 -4.61 15.04
CA CYS A 439 -20.93 -5.48 15.83
C CYS A 439 -21.35 -6.97 15.75
N ALA A 440 -22.65 -7.25 15.64
CA ALA A 440 -23.13 -8.63 15.45
C ALA A 440 -22.76 -9.18 14.06
N ASP A 441 -22.81 -8.36 13.03
CA ASP A 441 -22.41 -8.73 11.67
C ASP A 441 -20.88 -8.91 11.57
N LEU A 442 -20.08 -8.11 12.29
CA LEU A 442 -18.65 -8.33 12.43
C LEU A 442 -18.34 -9.68 13.13
N ASP A 443 -19.08 -10.04 14.18
CA ASP A 443 -18.94 -11.36 14.80
C ASP A 443 -19.24 -12.48 13.78
N ALA A 444 -20.25 -12.32 12.93
CA ALA A 444 -20.55 -13.30 11.90
C ALA A 444 -19.45 -13.42 10.82
N ILE A 445 -18.66 -12.35 10.62
CA ILE A 445 -17.53 -12.35 9.68
C ILE A 445 -16.28 -12.98 10.32
N TYR A 446 -15.98 -12.65 11.58
CA TYR A 446 -14.66 -12.92 12.19
C TYR A 446 -14.67 -13.99 13.27
N LEU A 447 -15.70 -14.06 14.13
CA LEU A 447 -15.69 -14.91 15.31
C LEU A 447 -15.69 -16.39 14.93
N LYS A 448 -14.68 -17.13 15.44
CA LYS A 448 -14.49 -18.57 15.14
C LYS A 448 -14.99 -19.46 16.25
#